data_5aa3b61e37ed7dab33ba38bd2afd7406
#
_entry.id   5aa3b61e37ed7dab33ba38bd2afd7406
#
_cell.length_a   1.000
_cell.length_b   1.000
_cell.length_c   1.000
_cell.angle_alpha   90.00
_cell.angle_beta   90.00
_cell.angle_gamma   90.00
#
_symmetry.space_group_name_H-M   'P 1'
#
loop_
_entity.id
_entity.type
_entity.pdbx_description
1 polymer ?
#
loop_
_entity_poly.entity_id
_entity_poly.type
_entity_poly.pdbx_seq_one_letter_code
_entity_poly.pdbx_strand_id
1 'polypeptide(L)'
;MINLKYKYEDVIKYWQEQKLESKEDYMNILENFSVLFAYNSGAIENDKITYYDTKEIFNSGKVINYTGYLKTLIEINNQKDCYNYILSKVVLKSPISEEWIKKVHKILTKDTYDKRLGEYKAYDYVTEINGGYSSVENVQNNMRKLIEKINSIKPQDNEEIIKMVAYAHNVIEKIQPFTSGNGLIGRVLVNYFLMINDLPPIIIYNEDKKYYYLALEKFTTKEDISLMVEFLKYEMIKTWEKTLDRKYQVNKLRKKKLCDYLENLAIKKKALSLQNYLKYIR
;
A
#
# COMPACT_ATOMS: atom_id res chain seq x y z
N MET A 1 23.40 -4.78 -5.69
CA MET A 1 22.52 -3.89 -4.94
C MET A 1 21.89 -2.92 -5.93
N ILE A 2 20.56 -2.88 -6.02
CA ILE A 2 19.85 -1.88 -6.83
C ILE A 2 20.11 -0.54 -6.16
N ASN A 3 20.70 0.40 -6.88
CA ASN A 3 20.99 1.74 -6.35
C ASN A 3 19.69 2.54 -6.38
N LEU A 4 18.89 2.46 -5.31
CA LEU A 4 17.66 3.22 -5.18
C LEU A 4 17.99 4.69 -4.97
N LYS A 5 17.31 5.57 -5.68
CA LYS A 5 17.49 7.04 -5.63
C LYS A 5 17.05 7.63 -4.28
N TYR A 6 16.06 7.02 -3.65
CA TYR A 6 15.48 7.45 -2.39
C TYR A 6 15.62 6.36 -1.33
N LYS A 7 15.54 6.75 -0.07
CA LYS A 7 15.39 5.86 1.09
C LYS A 7 13.92 5.76 1.46
N TYR A 8 13.51 4.71 2.17
CA TYR A 8 12.13 4.57 2.62
C TYR A 8 11.72 5.66 3.63
N GLU A 9 12.69 6.22 4.39
CA GLU A 9 12.47 7.36 5.29
C GLU A 9 12.08 8.62 4.53
N ASP A 10 12.61 8.84 3.31
CA ASP A 10 12.23 9.98 2.46
C ASP A 10 10.76 9.87 2.04
N VAL A 11 10.29 8.65 1.78
CA VAL A 11 8.90 8.36 1.43
C VAL A 11 7.99 8.59 2.63
N ILE A 12 8.37 8.09 3.81
CA ILE A 12 7.61 8.30 5.06
C ILE A 12 7.50 9.79 5.36
N LYS A 13 8.61 10.52 5.29
CA LYS A 13 8.60 11.96 5.49
C LYS A 13 7.67 12.68 4.51
N TYR A 14 7.72 12.31 3.23
CA TYR A 14 6.80 12.86 2.24
C TYR A 14 5.33 12.62 2.63
N TRP A 15 4.99 11.41 3.06
CA TRP A 15 3.65 11.03 3.44
C TRP A 15 3.14 11.82 4.65
N GLN A 16 3.93 11.89 5.73
CA GLN A 16 3.59 12.58 6.96
C GLN A 16 3.42 14.10 6.77
N GLU A 17 4.13 14.69 5.80
CA GLU A 17 3.96 16.09 5.42
C GLU A 17 2.58 16.38 4.79
N GLN A 18 1.83 15.36 4.31
CA GLN A 18 0.51 15.55 3.69
C GLN A 18 -0.59 15.84 4.73
N LYS A 19 -0.41 15.43 6.00
CA LYS A 19 -1.35 15.67 7.11
C LYS A 19 -2.77 15.25 6.77
N LEU A 20 -2.94 13.97 6.39
CA LEU A 20 -4.21 13.41 5.96
C LEU A 20 -5.14 13.18 7.16
N GLU A 21 -6.30 13.82 7.18
CA GLU A 21 -7.25 13.77 8.30
C GLU A 21 -8.61 13.21 7.90
N SER A 22 -9.02 13.40 6.65
CA SER A 22 -10.34 12.98 6.15
C SER A 22 -10.24 11.84 5.12
N LYS A 23 -11.36 11.15 4.92
CA LYS A 23 -11.46 10.13 3.86
C LYS A 23 -11.19 10.75 2.48
N GLU A 24 -11.61 11.99 2.26
CA GLU A 24 -11.40 12.70 1.00
C GLU A 24 -9.93 12.98 0.74
N ASP A 25 -9.16 13.37 1.77
CA ASP A 25 -7.70 13.55 1.64
C ASP A 25 -7.03 12.25 1.18
N TYR A 26 -7.38 11.13 1.83
CA TYR A 26 -6.88 9.81 1.43
C TYR A 26 -7.31 9.44 0.01
N MET A 27 -8.56 9.67 -0.38
CA MET A 27 -9.05 9.38 -1.73
C MET A 27 -8.28 10.17 -2.78
N ASN A 28 -8.02 11.46 -2.54
CA ASN A 28 -7.31 12.34 -3.46
C ASN A 28 -5.85 11.91 -3.67
N ILE A 29 -5.11 11.69 -2.58
CA ILE A 29 -3.69 11.30 -2.68
C ILE A 29 -3.51 9.89 -3.25
N LEU A 30 -4.48 9.01 -3.03
CA LEU A 30 -4.43 7.59 -3.37
C LEU A 30 -5.23 7.23 -4.63
N GLU A 31 -5.71 8.20 -5.42
CA GLU A 31 -6.51 7.96 -6.62
C GLU A 31 -5.83 6.96 -7.58
N ASN A 32 -4.62 7.29 -8.03
CA ASN A 32 -3.85 6.40 -8.91
C ASN A 32 -3.32 5.15 -8.18
N PHE A 33 -3.01 5.27 -6.90
CA PHE A 33 -2.55 4.17 -6.08
C PHE A 33 -3.61 3.07 -5.99
N SER A 34 -4.88 3.42 -5.78
CA SER A 34 -5.97 2.45 -5.61
C SER A 34 -6.14 1.51 -6.81
N VAL A 35 -6.05 2.06 -8.02
CA VAL A 35 -6.10 1.27 -9.26
C VAL A 35 -4.90 0.34 -9.39
N LEU A 36 -3.70 0.87 -9.14
CA LEU A 36 -2.46 0.09 -9.23
C LEU A 36 -2.39 -0.99 -8.15
N PHE A 37 -2.83 -0.69 -6.93
CA PHE A 37 -2.91 -1.67 -5.85
C PHE A 37 -3.86 -2.81 -6.20
N ALA A 38 -5.09 -2.50 -6.63
CA ALA A 38 -6.07 -3.50 -6.99
C ALA A 38 -5.60 -4.37 -8.16
N TYR A 39 -5.02 -3.76 -9.20
CA TYR A 39 -4.44 -4.49 -10.32
C TYR A 39 -3.34 -5.46 -9.86
N ASN A 40 -2.30 -4.97 -9.18
CA ASN A 40 -1.17 -5.81 -8.81
C ASN A 40 -1.56 -6.89 -7.79
N SER A 41 -2.33 -6.51 -6.76
CA SER A 41 -2.81 -7.47 -5.76
C SER A 41 -3.70 -8.54 -6.36
N GLY A 42 -4.55 -8.18 -7.32
CA GLY A 42 -5.39 -9.12 -8.04
C GLY A 42 -4.59 -10.01 -9.00
N ALA A 43 -3.65 -9.45 -9.76
CA ALA A 43 -2.85 -10.17 -10.75
C ALA A 43 -1.87 -11.20 -10.12
N ILE A 44 -1.50 -11.02 -8.85
CA ILE A 44 -0.75 -12.05 -8.10
C ILE A 44 -1.58 -13.34 -7.98
N GLU A 45 -2.91 -13.23 -7.75
CA GLU A 45 -3.82 -14.35 -7.54
C GLU A 45 -4.46 -14.86 -8.86
N ASN A 46 -4.70 -13.95 -9.79
CA ASN A 46 -5.41 -14.23 -11.05
C ASN A 46 -4.74 -13.48 -12.21
N ASP A 47 -3.98 -14.19 -13.02
CA ASP A 47 -3.24 -13.65 -14.19
C ASP A 47 -4.14 -13.08 -15.31
N LYS A 48 -5.46 -13.29 -15.23
CA LYS A 48 -6.45 -12.72 -16.17
C LYS A 48 -6.83 -11.28 -15.82
N ILE A 49 -6.48 -10.80 -14.62
CA ILE A 49 -6.71 -9.41 -14.23
C ILE A 49 -5.73 -8.51 -14.98
N THR A 50 -6.26 -7.55 -15.73
CA THR A 50 -5.46 -6.57 -16.48
C THR A 50 -5.53 -5.18 -15.83
N TYR A 51 -4.50 -4.37 -16.05
CA TYR A 51 -4.52 -2.98 -15.62
C TYR A 51 -5.64 -2.18 -16.29
N TYR A 52 -5.91 -2.44 -17.58
CA TYR A 52 -6.95 -1.75 -18.32
C TYR A 52 -8.33 -2.00 -17.70
N ASP A 53 -8.71 -3.27 -17.50
CA ASP A 53 -10.01 -3.63 -16.92
C ASP A 53 -10.14 -3.06 -15.50
N THR A 54 -9.08 -3.13 -14.70
CA THR A 54 -9.06 -2.57 -13.36
C THR A 54 -9.33 -1.06 -13.39
N LYS A 55 -8.63 -0.34 -14.27
CA LYS A 55 -8.81 1.11 -14.43
C LYS A 55 -10.22 1.47 -14.87
N GLU A 56 -10.80 0.74 -15.83
CA GLU A 56 -12.17 0.97 -16.30
C GLU A 56 -13.20 0.74 -15.20
N ILE A 57 -13.07 -0.34 -14.41
CA ILE A 57 -13.96 -0.61 -13.26
C ILE A 57 -13.83 0.49 -12.19
N PHE A 58 -12.62 0.96 -11.91
CA PHE A 58 -12.43 2.03 -10.92
C PHE A 58 -13.01 3.36 -11.38
N ASN A 59 -12.84 3.72 -12.65
CA ASN A 59 -13.27 5.00 -13.20
C ASN A 59 -14.77 5.04 -13.53
N SER A 60 -15.29 4.01 -14.23
CA SER A 60 -16.64 4.02 -14.79
C SER A 60 -17.57 2.93 -14.24
N GLY A 61 -17.04 1.97 -13.49
CA GLY A 61 -17.80 0.83 -12.96
C GLY A 61 -18.13 -0.25 -14.01
N LYS A 62 -17.59 -0.13 -15.23
CA LYS A 62 -17.86 -1.08 -16.33
C LYS A 62 -16.67 -1.19 -17.26
N VAL A 63 -16.60 -2.33 -17.98
CA VAL A 63 -15.65 -2.55 -19.08
C VAL A 63 -16.45 -2.78 -20.36
N ILE A 64 -16.16 -2.01 -21.40
CA ILE A 64 -16.85 -2.10 -22.68
C ILE A 64 -16.23 -3.25 -23.50
N ASN A 65 -17.07 -4.06 -24.15
CA ASN A 65 -16.65 -5.21 -25.00
C ASN A 65 -15.76 -6.22 -24.25
N TYR A 66 -16.03 -6.44 -22.98
CA TYR A 66 -15.30 -7.44 -22.20
C TYR A 66 -15.60 -8.86 -22.72
N THR A 67 -14.55 -9.62 -23.02
CA THR A 67 -14.64 -11.00 -23.55
C THR A 67 -14.10 -12.06 -22.59
N GLY A 68 -13.63 -11.63 -21.40
CA GLY A 68 -13.08 -12.52 -20.38
C GLY A 68 -14.14 -13.15 -19.46
N TYR A 69 -13.70 -13.73 -18.38
CA TYR A 69 -14.60 -14.34 -17.40
C TYR A 69 -15.23 -13.28 -16.51
N LEU A 70 -16.55 -13.32 -16.33
CA LEU A 70 -17.30 -12.39 -15.46
C LEU A 70 -16.73 -12.38 -14.03
N LYS A 71 -16.26 -13.51 -13.52
CA LYS A 71 -15.59 -13.63 -12.23
C LYS A 71 -14.43 -12.63 -12.09
N THR A 72 -13.62 -12.44 -13.13
CA THR A 72 -12.49 -11.50 -13.10
C THR A 72 -12.96 -10.07 -12.85
N LEU A 73 -14.05 -9.63 -13.48
CA LEU A 73 -14.62 -8.29 -13.22
C LEU A 73 -15.20 -8.17 -11.81
N ILE A 74 -15.82 -9.24 -11.31
CA ILE A 74 -16.32 -9.31 -9.92
C ILE A 74 -15.15 -9.15 -8.94
N GLU A 75 -14.05 -9.88 -9.13
CA GLU A 75 -12.85 -9.79 -8.30
C GLU A 75 -12.25 -8.38 -8.28
N ILE A 76 -12.19 -7.71 -9.44
CA ILE A 76 -11.73 -6.31 -9.52
C ILE A 76 -12.68 -5.37 -8.75
N ASN A 77 -13.99 -5.52 -8.96
CA ASN A 77 -14.98 -4.68 -8.27
C ASN A 77 -14.94 -4.90 -6.76
N ASN A 78 -14.79 -6.14 -6.30
CA ASN A 78 -14.65 -6.47 -4.89
C ASN A 78 -13.42 -5.79 -4.26
N GLN A 79 -12.32 -5.69 -4.98
CA GLN A 79 -11.15 -4.95 -4.50
C GLN A 79 -11.42 -3.45 -4.39
N LYS A 80 -12.15 -2.86 -5.34
CA LYS A 80 -12.61 -1.46 -5.28
C LYS A 80 -13.48 -1.22 -4.04
N ASP A 81 -14.47 -2.08 -3.81
CA ASP A 81 -15.38 -1.98 -2.65
C ASP A 81 -14.61 -2.15 -1.34
N CYS A 82 -13.69 -3.11 -1.29
CA CYS A 82 -12.81 -3.33 -0.14
C CYS A 82 -11.97 -2.10 0.15
N TYR A 83 -11.35 -1.50 -0.87
CA TYR A 83 -10.54 -0.29 -0.72
C TYR A 83 -11.35 0.86 -0.12
N ASN A 84 -12.56 1.11 -0.63
CA ASN A 84 -13.46 2.14 -0.09
C ASN A 84 -13.86 1.90 1.37
N TYR A 85 -14.08 0.62 1.74
CA TYR A 85 -14.33 0.22 3.12
C TYR A 85 -13.13 0.49 4.02
N ILE A 86 -11.93 0.10 3.58
CA ILE A 86 -10.68 0.28 4.34
C ILE A 86 -10.41 1.75 4.64
N LEU A 87 -10.55 2.65 3.67
CA LEU A 87 -10.30 4.07 3.89
C LEU A 87 -11.20 4.65 4.99
N SER A 88 -12.45 4.20 5.08
CA SER A 88 -13.35 4.65 6.16
C SER A 88 -12.86 4.20 7.55
N LYS A 89 -12.15 3.09 7.64
CA LYS A 89 -11.60 2.54 8.88
C LYS A 89 -10.24 3.14 9.25
N VAL A 90 -9.44 3.50 8.23
CA VAL A 90 -8.16 4.21 8.42
C VAL A 90 -8.39 5.55 9.12
N VAL A 91 -9.34 6.36 8.65
CA VAL A 91 -9.67 7.66 9.26
C VAL A 91 -10.07 7.51 10.74
N LEU A 92 -10.79 6.45 11.07
CA LEU A 92 -11.21 6.14 12.44
C LEU A 92 -10.10 5.49 13.28
N LYS A 93 -8.96 5.12 12.67
CA LYS A 93 -7.88 4.34 13.31
C LYS A 93 -8.41 3.13 14.07
N SER A 94 -9.42 2.45 13.51
CA SER A 94 -10.14 1.36 14.18
C SER A 94 -9.20 0.19 14.49
N PRO A 95 -9.19 -0.37 15.70
CA PRO A 95 -8.40 -1.56 15.98
C PRO A 95 -8.89 -2.74 15.12
N ILE A 96 -8.00 -3.67 14.80
CA ILE A 96 -8.37 -4.88 14.08
C ILE A 96 -9.08 -5.84 15.04
N SER A 97 -10.19 -6.43 14.53
CA SER A 97 -10.92 -7.50 15.19
C SER A 97 -11.16 -8.67 14.24
N GLU A 98 -11.62 -9.79 14.77
CA GLU A 98 -12.05 -10.92 13.94
C GLU A 98 -13.16 -10.52 12.97
N GLU A 99 -14.16 -9.76 13.45
CA GLU A 99 -15.28 -9.28 12.65
C GLU A 99 -14.78 -8.40 11.51
N TRP A 100 -13.78 -7.55 11.78
CA TRP A 100 -13.18 -6.70 10.76
C TRP A 100 -12.52 -7.55 9.66
N ILE A 101 -11.69 -8.54 10.03
CA ILE A 101 -11.01 -9.44 9.09
C ILE A 101 -12.03 -10.26 8.28
N LYS A 102 -13.03 -10.82 8.94
CA LYS A 102 -14.12 -11.57 8.31
C LYS A 102 -14.94 -10.69 7.36
N LYS A 103 -15.16 -9.41 7.71
CA LYS A 103 -15.85 -8.44 6.84
C LYS A 103 -15.02 -8.13 5.60
N VAL A 104 -13.71 -7.93 5.73
CA VAL A 104 -12.78 -7.73 4.59
C VAL A 104 -12.82 -8.93 3.67
N HIS A 105 -12.71 -10.16 4.21
CA HIS A 105 -12.85 -11.38 3.42
C HIS A 105 -14.18 -11.42 2.67
N LYS A 106 -15.29 -11.17 3.36
CA LYS A 106 -16.62 -11.18 2.76
C LYS A 106 -16.75 -10.20 1.59
N ILE A 107 -16.14 -9.02 1.68
CA ILE A 107 -16.14 -8.04 0.59
C ILE A 107 -15.29 -8.53 -0.57
N LEU A 108 -14.07 -9.01 -0.31
CA LEU A 108 -13.12 -9.45 -1.34
C LEU A 108 -13.58 -10.67 -2.12
N THR A 109 -14.36 -11.57 -1.47
CA THR A 109 -14.78 -12.86 -2.07
C THR A 109 -16.27 -12.91 -2.45
N LYS A 110 -16.97 -11.77 -2.33
CA LYS A 110 -18.39 -11.66 -2.68
C LYS A 110 -18.62 -12.07 -4.15
N ASP A 111 -19.66 -12.89 -4.36
CA ASP A 111 -20.09 -13.37 -5.68
C ASP A 111 -18.98 -14.10 -6.48
N THR A 112 -17.95 -14.60 -5.79
CA THR A 112 -16.96 -15.53 -6.31
C THR A 112 -17.34 -16.99 -5.98
N TYR A 113 -16.42 -17.95 -6.18
CA TYR A 113 -16.70 -19.36 -5.88
C TYR A 113 -16.65 -19.71 -4.38
N ASP A 114 -16.21 -18.78 -3.53
CA ASP A 114 -16.17 -19.04 -2.10
C ASP A 114 -17.58 -19.02 -1.51
N LYS A 115 -17.98 -20.17 -0.93
CA LYS A 115 -19.30 -20.33 -0.28
C LYS A 115 -19.29 -19.91 1.20
N ARG A 116 -18.11 -19.72 1.78
CA ARG A 116 -17.94 -19.39 3.21
C ARG A 116 -17.55 -17.94 3.43
N LEU A 117 -18.35 -17.04 2.89
CA LEU A 117 -18.09 -15.59 2.91
C LEU A 117 -17.95 -15.04 4.34
N GLY A 118 -16.73 -14.66 4.71
CA GLY A 118 -16.46 -14.11 6.04
C GLY A 118 -16.40 -15.15 7.16
N GLU A 119 -16.27 -16.44 6.81
CA GLU A 119 -16.10 -17.51 7.79
C GLU A 119 -14.73 -18.17 7.64
N TYR A 120 -14.13 -18.54 8.73
CA TYR A 120 -12.90 -19.33 8.67
C TYR A 120 -13.14 -20.67 8.01
N LYS A 121 -12.10 -21.25 7.40
CA LYS A 121 -12.16 -22.55 6.75
C LYS A 121 -12.66 -23.64 7.72
N ALA A 122 -13.36 -24.63 7.16
CA ALA A 122 -13.90 -25.76 7.92
C ALA A 122 -13.13 -27.06 7.69
N TYR A 123 -12.16 -27.05 6.76
CA TYR A 123 -11.40 -28.23 6.36
C TYR A 123 -9.93 -27.91 6.30
N ASP A 124 -9.10 -28.91 6.56
CA ASP A 124 -7.68 -28.86 6.30
C ASP A 124 -7.42 -28.88 4.80
N TYR A 125 -6.47 -28.08 4.35
CA TYR A 125 -5.98 -28.18 2.99
C TYR A 125 -4.50 -27.81 2.90
N VAL A 126 -3.84 -28.36 1.87
CA VAL A 126 -2.45 -28.04 1.56
C VAL A 126 -2.46 -26.89 0.58
N THR A 127 -1.71 -25.83 0.87
CA THR A 127 -1.50 -24.73 -0.06
C THR A 127 -0.28 -25.01 -0.93
N GLU A 128 -0.44 -24.90 -2.26
CA GLU A 128 0.67 -25.12 -3.20
C GLU A 128 1.80 -24.10 -3.03
N ILE A 129 1.50 -22.90 -2.56
CA ILE A 129 2.39 -21.74 -2.59
C ILE A 129 3.51 -21.81 -1.53
N ASN A 130 3.26 -22.42 -0.36
CA ASN A 130 4.24 -22.41 0.74
C ASN A 130 4.49 -23.80 1.34
N GLY A 131 3.97 -24.87 0.74
CA GLY A 131 4.06 -26.23 1.32
C GLY A 131 3.50 -26.30 2.74
N GLY A 132 2.76 -25.27 3.15
CA GLY A 132 2.24 -25.11 4.50
C GLY A 132 0.94 -25.88 4.69
N TYR A 133 0.97 -26.84 5.61
CA TYR A 133 -0.26 -27.43 6.15
C TYR A 133 -0.83 -26.49 7.22
N SER A 134 -2.07 -26.04 7.02
CA SER A 134 -2.77 -25.25 8.01
C SER A 134 -3.97 -26.03 8.53
N SER A 135 -3.86 -26.49 9.78
CA SER A 135 -4.93 -27.22 10.45
C SER A 135 -6.09 -26.30 10.81
N VAL A 136 -7.30 -26.75 10.54
CA VAL A 136 -8.56 -26.11 10.98
C VAL A 136 -8.62 -25.94 12.48
N GLU A 137 -8.13 -26.92 13.21
CA GLU A 137 -8.27 -27.05 14.66
C GLU A 137 -7.75 -25.81 15.42
N ASN A 138 -6.77 -25.13 14.87
CA ASN A 138 -6.09 -24.01 15.51
C ASN A 138 -6.37 -22.63 14.88
N VAL A 139 -7.12 -22.55 13.78
CA VAL A 139 -7.31 -21.28 13.04
C VAL A 139 -7.87 -20.19 13.94
N GLN A 140 -8.99 -20.44 14.61
CA GLN A 140 -9.64 -19.43 15.45
C GLN A 140 -8.74 -18.97 16.59
N ASN A 141 -8.07 -19.89 17.27
CA ASN A 141 -7.17 -19.57 18.36
C ASN A 141 -5.94 -18.80 17.89
N ASN A 142 -5.36 -19.19 16.75
CA ASN A 142 -4.21 -18.53 16.17
C ASN A 142 -4.55 -17.12 15.68
N MET A 143 -5.72 -16.92 15.07
CA MET A 143 -6.20 -15.61 14.66
C MET A 143 -6.45 -14.70 15.87
N ARG A 144 -7.07 -15.20 16.93
CA ARG A 144 -7.26 -14.45 18.17
C ARG A 144 -5.93 -14.00 18.76
N LYS A 145 -4.97 -14.93 18.91
CA LYS A 145 -3.61 -14.61 19.42
C LYS A 145 -2.89 -13.56 18.56
N LEU A 146 -3.02 -13.67 17.24
CA LEU A 146 -2.44 -12.69 16.32
C LEU A 146 -3.05 -11.30 16.54
N ILE A 147 -4.38 -11.21 16.61
CA ILE A 147 -5.11 -9.95 16.79
C ILE A 147 -4.77 -9.31 18.13
N GLU A 148 -4.78 -10.10 19.22
CA GLU A 148 -4.39 -9.63 20.56
C GLU A 148 -2.96 -9.10 20.57
N LYS A 149 -2.02 -9.85 19.96
CA LYS A 149 -0.61 -9.44 19.86
C LYS A 149 -0.46 -8.14 19.10
N ILE A 150 -1.06 -8.02 17.92
CA ILE A 150 -0.95 -6.80 17.10
C ILE A 150 -1.53 -5.58 17.83
N ASN A 151 -2.71 -5.72 18.42
CA ASN A 151 -3.35 -4.62 19.15
C ASN A 151 -2.62 -4.23 20.44
N SER A 152 -1.76 -5.11 20.99
CA SER A 152 -0.95 -4.83 22.19
C SER A 152 0.38 -4.14 21.87
N ILE A 153 0.88 -4.23 20.63
CA ILE A 153 2.15 -3.62 20.22
C ILE A 153 1.99 -2.09 20.19
N LYS A 154 2.93 -1.40 20.80
CA LYS A 154 3.07 0.06 20.75
C LYS A 154 4.41 0.40 20.10
N PRO A 155 4.47 0.51 18.78
CA PRO A 155 5.72 0.78 18.09
C PRO A 155 6.30 2.13 18.54
N GLN A 156 7.62 2.19 18.72
CA GLN A 156 8.32 3.39 19.14
C GLN A 156 8.83 4.21 17.95
N ASP A 157 9.02 3.55 16.81
CA ASP A 157 9.54 4.17 15.59
C ASP A 157 8.95 3.51 14.32
N ASN A 158 9.27 4.09 13.17
CA ASN A 158 8.80 3.61 11.87
C ASN A 158 9.32 2.21 11.51
N GLU A 159 10.51 1.85 11.98
CA GLU A 159 11.11 0.53 11.75
C GLU A 159 10.32 -0.56 12.49
N GLU A 160 9.92 -0.30 13.72
CA GLU A 160 9.08 -1.20 14.51
C GLU A 160 7.69 -1.37 13.92
N ILE A 161 7.11 -0.30 13.33
CA ILE A 161 5.85 -0.38 12.59
C ILE A 161 6.00 -1.33 11.39
N ILE A 162 7.05 -1.18 10.59
CA ILE A 162 7.29 -2.04 9.42
C ILE A 162 7.51 -3.50 9.86
N LYS A 163 8.24 -3.74 10.94
CA LYS A 163 8.42 -5.09 11.52
C LYS A 163 7.10 -5.70 11.98
N MET A 164 6.26 -4.93 12.65
CA MET A 164 4.91 -5.36 13.07
C MET A 164 4.05 -5.73 11.86
N VAL A 165 4.05 -4.89 10.82
CA VAL A 165 3.31 -5.12 9.57
C VAL A 165 3.81 -6.39 8.88
N ALA A 166 5.13 -6.56 8.75
CA ALA A 166 5.75 -7.75 8.17
C ALA A 166 5.37 -9.03 8.97
N TYR A 167 5.42 -8.96 10.30
CA TYR A 167 5.03 -10.06 11.17
C TYR A 167 3.56 -10.43 10.98
N ALA A 168 2.66 -9.45 11.05
CA ALA A 168 1.21 -9.66 10.91
C ALA A 168 0.87 -10.32 9.57
N HIS A 169 1.45 -9.81 8.49
CA HIS A 169 1.27 -10.34 7.15
C HIS A 169 1.74 -11.80 7.03
N ASN A 170 2.97 -12.08 7.45
CA ASN A 170 3.54 -13.43 7.40
C ASN A 170 2.74 -14.44 8.24
N VAL A 171 2.24 -14.03 9.41
CA VAL A 171 1.46 -14.93 10.27
C VAL A 171 0.11 -15.25 9.66
N ILE A 172 -0.58 -14.28 9.04
CA ILE A 172 -1.86 -14.54 8.32
C ILE A 172 -1.63 -15.50 7.16
N GLU A 173 -0.56 -15.30 6.38
CA GLU A 173 -0.20 -16.20 5.29
C GLU A 173 0.18 -17.60 5.80
N LYS A 174 0.77 -17.72 6.99
CA LYS A 174 1.07 -19.02 7.61
C LYS A 174 -0.20 -19.70 8.14
N ILE A 175 -1.13 -18.95 8.74
CA ILE A 175 -2.38 -19.49 9.29
C ILE A 175 -3.33 -19.91 8.17
N GLN A 176 -3.38 -19.19 7.05
CA GLN A 176 -4.34 -19.42 5.98
C GLN A 176 -5.77 -19.56 6.51
N PRO A 177 -6.35 -18.51 7.14
CA PRO A 177 -7.59 -18.65 7.90
C PRO A 177 -8.82 -18.94 7.05
N PHE A 178 -8.80 -18.65 5.75
CA PHE A 178 -9.94 -18.83 4.85
C PHE A 178 -9.63 -19.87 3.76
N THR A 179 -10.67 -20.34 3.09
CA THR A 179 -10.54 -21.26 1.95
C THR A 179 -9.91 -20.62 0.72
N SER A 180 -10.05 -19.31 0.58
CA SER A 180 -9.47 -18.51 -0.52
C SER A 180 -9.25 -17.07 -0.06
N GLY A 181 -8.53 -16.26 -0.87
CA GLY A 181 -8.38 -14.82 -0.63
C GLY A 181 -7.46 -14.42 0.53
N ASN A 182 -6.71 -15.35 1.12
CA ASN A 182 -5.79 -15.04 2.23
C ASN A 182 -4.72 -14.04 1.82
N GLY A 183 -4.12 -14.20 0.65
CA GLY A 183 -3.15 -13.26 0.10
C GLY A 183 -3.73 -11.86 -0.12
N LEU A 184 -4.95 -11.76 -0.65
CA LEU A 184 -5.65 -10.48 -0.81
C LEU A 184 -5.84 -9.78 0.55
N ILE A 185 -6.30 -10.53 1.57
CA ILE A 185 -6.48 -10.00 2.93
C ILE A 185 -5.14 -9.56 3.52
N GLY A 186 -4.11 -10.39 3.39
CA GLY A 186 -2.78 -10.08 3.91
C GLY A 186 -2.25 -8.76 3.36
N ARG A 187 -2.37 -8.52 2.04
CA ARG A 187 -1.93 -7.27 1.39
C ARG A 187 -2.81 -6.07 1.77
N VAL A 188 -4.11 -6.27 1.97
CA VAL A 188 -5.00 -5.22 2.50
C VAL A 188 -4.59 -4.84 3.92
N LEU A 189 -4.29 -5.83 4.77
CA LEU A 189 -3.85 -5.59 6.15
C LEU A 189 -2.51 -4.85 6.23
N VAL A 190 -1.55 -5.17 5.34
CA VAL A 190 -0.30 -4.41 5.23
C VAL A 190 -0.61 -2.92 5.09
N ASN A 191 -1.43 -2.55 4.11
CA ASN A 191 -1.75 -1.16 3.84
C ASN A 191 -2.58 -0.52 4.95
N TYR A 192 -3.51 -1.27 5.54
CA TYR A 192 -4.27 -0.78 6.68
C TYR A 192 -3.36 -0.41 7.85
N PHE A 193 -2.46 -1.32 8.25
CA PHE A 193 -1.53 -1.07 9.36
C PHE A 193 -0.56 0.07 9.09
N LEU A 194 -0.04 0.17 7.88
CA LEU A 194 0.81 1.29 7.49
C LEU A 194 0.05 2.62 7.68
N MET A 195 -1.12 2.74 7.08
CA MET A 195 -1.87 4.00 7.08
C MET A 195 -2.37 4.43 8.47
N ILE A 196 -2.84 3.51 9.34
CA ILE A 196 -3.27 3.89 10.69
C ILE A 196 -2.12 4.34 11.59
N ASN A 197 -0.89 3.96 11.25
CA ASN A 197 0.34 4.40 11.91
C ASN A 197 1.06 5.53 11.15
N ASP A 198 0.35 6.24 10.29
CA ASP A 198 0.84 7.37 9.52
C ASP A 198 2.06 7.04 8.63
N LEU A 199 2.08 5.83 8.07
CA LEU A 199 3.03 5.40 7.06
C LEU A 199 2.34 5.28 5.69
N PRO A 200 3.08 5.51 4.58
CA PRO A 200 2.52 5.39 3.24
C PRO A 200 2.13 3.95 2.91
N PRO A 201 0.98 3.74 2.26
CA PRO A 201 0.63 2.41 1.76
C PRO A 201 1.56 2.01 0.61
N ILE A 202 1.66 0.71 0.36
CA ILE A 202 2.56 0.13 -0.63
C ILE A 202 1.81 -0.74 -1.63
N ILE A 203 2.40 -0.89 -2.80
CA ILE A 203 1.98 -1.87 -3.80
C ILE A 203 3.00 -3.00 -3.79
N ILE A 204 2.55 -4.23 -3.53
CA ILE A 204 3.33 -5.42 -3.84
C ILE A 204 3.11 -5.69 -5.33
N TYR A 205 4.14 -5.39 -6.14
CA TYR A 205 4.03 -5.49 -7.58
C TYR A 205 4.02 -6.96 -8.03
N ASN A 206 3.12 -7.29 -8.97
CA ASN A 206 3.05 -8.63 -9.53
C ASN A 206 4.36 -9.10 -10.19
N GLU A 207 5.15 -8.19 -10.74
CA GLU A 207 6.47 -8.50 -11.29
C GLU A 207 7.48 -8.92 -10.22
N ASP A 208 7.31 -8.50 -8.97
CA ASP A 208 8.16 -8.83 -7.83
C ASP A 208 7.65 -10.03 -7.02
N LYS A 209 6.57 -10.68 -7.46
CA LYS A 209 5.93 -11.79 -6.73
C LYS A 209 6.89 -12.92 -6.35
N LYS A 210 7.96 -13.15 -7.13
CA LYS A 210 8.99 -14.14 -6.80
C LYS A 210 9.71 -13.82 -5.50
N TYR A 211 10.08 -12.55 -5.28
CA TYR A 211 10.76 -12.12 -4.05
C TYR A 211 9.79 -12.07 -2.86
N TYR A 212 8.54 -11.71 -3.13
CA TYR A 212 7.46 -11.77 -2.15
C TYR A 212 7.28 -13.20 -1.60
N TYR A 213 7.19 -14.20 -2.47
CA TYR A 213 7.06 -15.59 -2.03
C TYR A 213 8.31 -16.13 -1.33
N LEU A 214 9.51 -15.73 -1.75
CA LEU A 214 10.75 -16.06 -1.02
C LEU A 214 10.75 -15.49 0.41
N ALA A 215 10.20 -14.29 0.61
CA ALA A 215 10.09 -13.69 1.94
C ALA A 215 9.09 -14.45 2.83
N LEU A 216 7.96 -14.88 2.28
CA LEU A 216 6.98 -15.72 2.97
C LEU A 216 7.56 -17.09 3.33
N GLU A 217 8.25 -17.75 2.41
CA GLU A 217 8.90 -19.03 2.62
C GLU A 217 9.96 -18.96 3.73
N LYS A 218 10.76 -17.90 3.74
CA LYS A 218 11.78 -17.70 4.78
C LYS A 218 11.15 -17.60 6.17
N PHE A 219 10.03 -16.90 6.29
CA PHE A 219 9.31 -16.85 7.55
C PHE A 219 8.68 -18.20 7.92
N THR A 220 8.06 -18.88 6.97
CA THR A 220 7.41 -20.18 7.22
C THR A 220 8.40 -21.22 7.70
N THR A 221 9.61 -21.24 7.13
CA THR A 221 10.65 -22.26 7.41
C THR A 221 11.56 -21.90 8.58
N LYS A 222 11.81 -20.62 8.83
CA LYS A 222 12.83 -20.16 9.80
C LYS A 222 12.31 -19.14 10.81
N GLU A 223 11.06 -18.74 10.72
CA GLU A 223 10.43 -17.68 11.52
C GLU A 223 11.17 -16.32 11.41
N ASP A 224 11.91 -16.11 10.31
CA ASP A 224 12.71 -14.92 10.07
C ASP A 224 11.95 -13.92 9.18
N ILE A 225 11.54 -12.79 9.78
CA ILE A 225 10.82 -11.71 9.08
C ILE A 225 11.73 -10.75 8.31
N SER A 226 13.05 -10.86 8.45
CA SER A 226 14.00 -9.85 7.95
C SER A 226 13.84 -9.59 6.45
N LEU A 227 13.65 -10.66 5.66
CA LEU A 227 13.49 -10.52 4.21
C LEU A 227 12.17 -9.83 3.84
N MET A 228 11.10 -10.09 4.58
CA MET A 228 9.82 -9.38 4.36
C MET A 228 9.93 -7.91 4.74
N VAL A 229 10.61 -7.57 5.83
CA VAL A 229 10.85 -6.17 6.22
C VAL A 229 11.58 -5.41 5.11
N GLU A 230 12.67 -5.96 4.59
CA GLU A 230 13.43 -5.32 3.50
C GLU A 230 12.62 -5.27 2.19
N PHE A 231 11.83 -6.28 1.91
CA PHE A 231 10.92 -6.30 0.76
C PHE A 231 9.85 -5.20 0.87
N LEU A 232 9.22 -5.02 2.03
CA LEU A 232 8.22 -3.96 2.24
C LEU A 232 8.84 -2.55 2.11
N LYS A 233 10.07 -2.35 2.61
CA LYS A 233 10.81 -1.08 2.42
C LYS A 233 11.10 -0.81 0.95
N TYR A 234 11.54 -1.83 0.21
CA TYR A 234 11.78 -1.73 -1.23
C TYR A 234 10.49 -1.35 -1.98
N GLU A 235 9.38 -2.04 -1.72
CA GLU A 235 8.09 -1.74 -2.35
C GLU A 235 7.55 -0.36 -1.97
N MET A 236 7.84 0.12 -0.77
CA MET A 236 7.51 1.48 -0.35
C MET A 236 8.21 2.52 -1.24
N ILE A 237 9.51 2.36 -1.47
CA ILE A 237 10.27 3.25 -2.35
C ILE A 237 9.74 3.16 -3.78
N LYS A 238 9.60 1.96 -4.32
CA LYS A 238 9.12 1.71 -5.68
C LYS A 238 7.73 2.31 -5.94
N THR A 239 6.84 2.22 -4.95
CA THR A 239 5.48 2.77 -5.04
C THR A 239 5.48 4.30 -5.18
N TRP A 240 6.35 4.99 -4.46
CA TRP A 240 6.29 6.44 -4.31
C TRP A 240 7.39 7.22 -5.05
N GLU A 241 8.41 6.56 -5.62
CA GLU A 241 9.55 7.23 -6.26
C GLU A 241 9.14 8.24 -7.34
N LYS A 242 8.17 7.92 -8.19
CA LYS A 242 7.69 8.83 -9.24
C LYS A 242 7.03 10.09 -8.66
N THR A 243 6.36 9.95 -7.53
CA THR A 243 5.75 11.07 -6.81
C THR A 243 6.82 11.98 -6.21
N LEU A 244 7.84 11.38 -5.59
CA LEU A 244 9.00 12.11 -5.08
C LEU A 244 9.76 12.81 -6.20
N ASP A 245 9.96 12.17 -7.33
CA ASP A 245 10.61 12.78 -8.50
C ASP A 245 9.89 14.05 -8.95
N ARG A 246 8.56 14.01 -9.06
CA ARG A 246 7.75 15.19 -9.42
C ARG A 246 7.90 16.31 -8.38
N LYS A 247 7.83 15.97 -7.08
CA LYS A 247 8.01 16.93 -5.98
C LYS A 247 9.37 17.63 -6.06
N TYR A 248 10.44 16.87 -6.21
CA TYR A 248 11.80 17.43 -6.27
C TYR A 248 12.06 18.22 -7.53
N GLN A 249 11.51 17.82 -8.68
CA GLN A 249 11.59 18.62 -9.92
C GLN A 249 10.87 19.95 -9.77
N VAL A 250 9.66 19.96 -9.21
CA VAL A 250 8.90 21.21 -8.94
C VAL A 250 9.66 22.11 -7.98
N ASN A 251 10.24 21.57 -6.91
CA ASN A 251 11.01 22.34 -5.94
C ASN A 251 12.29 22.94 -6.57
N LYS A 252 13.00 22.18 -7.42
CA LYS A 252 14.17 22.65 -8.15
C LYS A 252 13.82 23.82 -9.10
N LEU A 253 12.70 23.69 -9.82
CA LEU A 253 12.22 24.77 -10.71
C LEU A 253 11.80 26.01 -9.93
N ARG A 254 11.11 25.86 -8.78
CA ARG A 254 10.74 26.98 -7.91
C ARG A 254 11.96 27.69 -7.37
N LYS A 255 12.95 26.94 -6.89
CA LYS A 255 14.20 27.49 -6.37
C LYS A 255 14.96 28.26 -7.46
N LYS A 256 15.05 27.71 -8.68
CA LYS A 256 15.67 28.39 -9.81
C LYS A 256 14.96 29.70 -10.14
N LYS A 257 13.63 29.68 -10.27
CA LYS A 257 12.84 30.92 -10.55
C LYS A 257 13.01 31.97 -9.44
N LEU A 258 13.13 31.57 -8.18
CA LEU A 258 13.38 32.49 -7.09
C LEU A 258 14.78 33.11 -7.19
N CYS A 259 15.81 32.31 -7.48
CA CYS A 259 17.17 32.82 -7.70
C CYS A 259 17.20 33.81 -8.85
N ASP A 260 16.63 33.47 -10.03
CA ASP A 260 16.55 34.33 -11.16
C ASP A 260 15.82 35.65 -10.84
N TYR A 261 14.75 35.60 -10.06
CA TYR A 261 14.01 36.79 -9.61
C TYR A 261 14.85 37.68 -8.69
N LEU A 262 15.57 37.09 -7.71
CA LEU A 262 16.44 37.83 -6.78
C LEU A 262 17.64 38.46 -7.50
N GLU A 263 18.24 37.75 -8.48
CA GLU A 263 19.32 38.29 -9.32
C GLU A 263 18.84 39.50 -10.12
N ASN A 264 17.65 39.39 -10.74
CA ASN A 264 17.05 40.52 -11.48
C ASN A 264 16.74 41.74 -10.58
N LEU A 265 16.30 41.49 -9.33
CA LEU A 265 16.10 42.57 -8.34
C LEU A 265 17.44 43.27 -7.97
N ALA A 266 18.50 42.46 -7.76
CA ALA A 266 19.82 42.97 -7.44
C ALA A 266 20.38 43.82 -8.56
N ILE A 267 20.21 43.39 -9.83
CA ILE A 267 20.60 44.16 -11.01
C ILE A 267 19.84 45.50 -11.12
N LYS A 268 18.50 45.47 -10.92
CA LYS A 268 17.68 46.68 -10.90
C LYS A 268 18.08 47.65 -9.77
N LYS A 269 18.37 47.17 -8.57
CA LYS A 269 18.87 48.00 -7.46
C LYS A 269 20.23 48.62 -7.77
N LYS A 270 21.17 47.89 -8.40
CA LYS A 270 22.46 48.43 -8.85
C LYS A 270 22.28 49.49 -9.90
N ALA A 271 21.40 49.25 -10.90
CA ALA A 271 21.10 50.23 -11.94
C ALA A 271 20.49 51.53 -11.36
N LEU A 272 19.55 51.41 -10.40
CA LEU A 272 18.95 52.56 -9.71
C LEU A 272 19.98 53.34 -8.91
N SER A 273 20.91 52.66 -8.20
CA SER A 273 21.99 53.34 -7.46
C SER A 273 22.95 54.04 -8.35
N LEU A 274 23.29 53.50 -9.53
CA LEU A 274 24.11 54.15 -10.53
C LEU A 274 23.40 55.39 -11.17
N GLN A 275 22.11 55.27 -11.48
CA GLN A 275 21.35 56.43 -11.99
C GLN A 275 21.22 57.54 -10.95
N ASN A 276 21.06 57.22 -9.66
CA ASN A 276 21.05 58.24 -8.62
C ASN A 276 22.42 58.86 -8.43
N TYR A 277 23.52 58.10 -8.54
CA TYR A 277 24.88 58.61 -8.45
C TYR A 277 25.20 59.55 -9.62
N LEU A 278 24.79 59.22 -10.85
CA LEU A 278 24.96 60.06 -12.02
C LEU A 278 24.12 61.35 -12.00
N LYS A 279 22.99 61.37 -11.28
CA LYS A 279 22.22 62.59 -11.02
C LYS A 279 22.89 63.56 -10.04
N TYR A 280 23.79 63.07 -9.16
CA TYR A 280 24.55 63.92 -8.22
C TYR A 280 25.84 64.50 -8.82
N ILE A 281 26.27 63.98 -9.99
CA ILE A 281 27.49 64.44 -10.69
C ILE A 281 27.14 65.40 -11.81
N ARG A 282 25.87 65.61 -12.15
CA ARG A 282 25.37 66.65 -13.04
C ARG A 282 24.79 67.80 -12.24
#